data_5eaea711e3393e550ec76f907a551476
#
_entry.id   5eaea711e3393e550ec76f907a551476
#
_cell.length_a   1.000
_cell.length_b   1.000
_cell.length_c   1.000
_cell.angle_alpha   90.00
_cell.angle_beta   90.00
_cell.angle_gamma   90.00
#
_symmetry.space_group_name_H-M   'P 1'
#
loop_
_entity.id
_entity.type
_entity.pdbx_description
1 polymer ?
#
loop_
_entity_poly.entity_id
_entity_poly.type
_entity_poly.pdbx_seq_one_letter_code
_entity_poly.pdbx_strand_id
1 'polypeptide(L)'
;QSQLEAVFAAVNNLSAQTDPNFKAPVATDADKIVTSIPEQLAREIAATQMATPEGFNVHPKLSPQLAKRVESLNDASIDWSTGEMLAFGSLLKEGRPIRLAGQDARRGTFSNRHAVIVDKENGNEWTPLRALISDENQFFVVDSLLSEYAAMGFEYGYSVEREEALVLWEGQFGDF
;
A
#
# COMPACT_ATOMS: atom_id res chain seq x y z
N GLN A 1 1.51 36.71 10.37
CA GLN A 1 1.94 36.39 11.73
C GLN A 1 0.76 35.93 12.59
N SER A 2 -0.37 36.64 12.61
CA SER A 2 -1.56 36.31 13.42
C SER A 2 -2.23 34.96 13.09
N GLN A 3 -2.24 34.56 11.82
CA GLN A 3 -2.81 33.27 11.42
C GLN A 3 -1.97 32.07 11.91
N LEU A 4 -0.66 32.22 11.87
CA LEU A 4 0.28 31.19 12.36
C LEU A 4 0.16 31.02 13.88
N GLU A 5 0.04 32.11 14.61
CA GLU A 5 -0.16 32.10 16.06
C GLU A 5 -1.50 31.46 16.45
N ALA A 6 -2.56 31.70 15.67
CA ALA A 6 -3.85 31.06 15.89
C ALA A 6 -3.80 29.53 15.64
N VAL A 7 -3.07 29.09 14.61
CA VAL A 7 -2.87 27.65 14.33
C VAL A 7 -2.06 27.00 15.46
N PHE A 8 -0.98 27.60 15.92
CA PHE A 8 -0.19 27.08 17.06
C PHE A 8 -1.00 27.02 18.35
N ALA A 9 -1.86 28.03 18.62
CA ALA A 9 -2.74 28.02 19.78
C ALA A 9 -3.78 26.89 19.68
N ALA A 10 -4.35 26.64 18.49
CA ALA A 10 -5.28 25.54 18.25
C ALA A 10 -4.63 24.17 18.43
N VAL A 11 -3.42 23.97 17.89
CA VAL A 11 -2.66 22.72 18.04
C VAL A 11 -2.29 22.45 19.49
N ASN A 12 -1.86 23.48 20.23
CA ASN A 12 -1.56 23.35 21.66
C ASN A 12 -2.81 23.04 22.49
N ASN A 13 -3.96 23.58 22.13
CA ASN A 13 -5.22 23.23 22.78
C ASN A 13 -5.68 21.79 22.49
N LEU A 14 -5.44 21.28 21.28
CA LEU A 14 -5.71 19.87 20.94
C LEU A 14 -4.80 18.91 21.74
N SER A 15 -3.52 19.22 21.86
CA SER A 15 -2.59 18.39 22.65
C SER A 15 -2.95 18.37 24.14
N ALA A 16 -3.60 19.40 24.67
CA ALA A 16 -4.06 19.46 26.06
C ALA A 16 -5.36 18.65 26.30
N GLN A 17 -6.04 18.21 25.24
CA GLN A 17 -7.27 17.40 25.31
C GLN A 17 -7.03 15.90 25.24
N THR A 18 -5.78 15.43 25.12
CA THR A 18 -5.49 14.02 25.22
C THR A 18 -5.90 13.50 26.59
N ASP A 19 -6.82 12.55 26.62
CA ASP A 19 -7.23 11.91 27.89
C ASP A 19 -6.04 11.24 28.55
N PRO A 20 -5.59 11.72 29.74
CA PRO A 20 -4.45 11.12 30.43
C PRO A 20 -4.73 9.69 30.89
N ASN A 21 -5.99 9.24 30.85
CA ASN A 21 -6.42 7.88 31.17
C ASN A 21 -6.62 7.00 29.93
N PHE A 22 -6.32 7.51 28.72
CA PHE A 22 -6.39 6.68 27.52
C PHE A 22 -5.48 5.46 27.66
N LYS A 23 -6.10 4.32 27.78
CA LYS A 23 -5.42 3.03 27.71
C LYS A 23 -5.66 2.47 26.31
N ALA A 24 -4.58 2.28 25.56
CA ALA A 24 -4.66 1.57 24.30
C ALA A 24 -5.40 0.22 24.54
N PRO A 25 -6.35 -0.15 23.68
CA PRO A 25 -7.01 -1.46 23.80
C PRO A 25 -5.94 -2.55 23.75
N VAL A 26 -5.93 -3.39 24.78
CA VAL A 26 -5.08 -4.59 24.79
C VAL A 26 -5.75 -5.61 23.88
N ALA A 27 -5.03 -6.06 22.87
CA ALA A 27 -5.49 -7.16 22.02
C ALA A 27 -5.60 -8.44 22.89
N THR A 28 -6.82 -8.80 23.28
CA THR A 28 -7.07 -9.87 24.23
C THR A 28 -7.14 -11.26 23.58
N ASP A 29 -7.15 -11.37 22.24
CA ASP A 29 -7.36 -12.63 21.52
C ASP A 29 -6.60 -12.70 20.18
N ALA A 30 -5.32 -12.32 20.17
CA ALA A 30 -4.47 -12.40 18.96
C ALA A 30 -4.43 -13.81 18.35
N ASP A 31 -4.59 -14.85 19.18
CA ASP A 31 -4.57 -16.25 18.77
C ASP A 31 -5.82 -16.68 17.95
N LYS A 32 -6.86 -15.85 17.90
CA LYS A 32 -8.10 -16.14 17.16
C LYS A 32 -8.25 -15.37 15.86
N ILE A 33 -7.30 -14.49 15.54
CA ILE A 33 -7.36 -13.71 14.30
C ILE A 33 -6.93 -14.60 13.13
N VAL A 34 -7.87 -14.90 12.25
CA VAL A 34 -7.60 -15.64 11.02
C VAL A 34 -7.17 -14.65 9.95
N THR A 35 -5.90 -14.75 9.52
CA THR A 35 -5.32 -13.90 8.47
C THR A 35 -5.16 -14.61 7.13
N SER A 36 -5.58 -15.88 7.06
CA SER A 36 -5.54 -16.65 5.80
C SER A 36 -6.67 -16.22 4.85
N ILE A 37 -6.39 -16.30 3.56
CA ILE A 37 -7.36 -16.08 2.50
C ILE A 37 -7.63 -17.40 1.76
N PRO A 38 -8.82 -17.57 1.14
CA PRO A 38 -9.10 -18.73 0.30
C PRO A 38 -8.11 -18.84 -0.88
N GLU A 39 -7.70 -20.06 -1.21
CA GLU A 39 -6.79 -20.31 -2.34
C GLU A 39 -7.30 -19.71 -3.65
N GLN A 40 -8.59 -19.83 -3.91
CA GLN A 40 -9.21 -19.26 -5.11
C GLN A 40 -9.01 -17.75 -5.21
N LEU A 41 -9.17 -17.03 -4.08
CA LEU A 41 -8.93 -15.60 -4.01
C LEU A 41 -7.45 -15.27 -4.25
N ALA A 42 -6.54 -16.03 -3.64
CA ALA A 42 -5.10 -15.84 -3.87
C ALA A 42 -4.74 -15.99 -5.36
N ARG A 43 -5.29 -16.98 -6.05
CA ARG A 43 -5.10 -17.20 -7.50
C ARG A 43 -5.71 -16.07 -8.35
N GLU A 44 -6.90 -15.59 -8.00
CA GLU A 44 -7.53 -14.44 -8.65
C GLU A 44 -6.64 -13.19 -8.55
N ILE A 45 -6.14 -12.89 -7.36
CA ILE A 45 -5.24 -11.76 -7.12
C ILE A 45 -3.95 -11.92 -7.93
N ALA A 46 -3.30 -13.07 -7.85
CA ALA A 46 -2.06 -13.32 -8.57
C ALA A 46 -2.24 -13.24 -10.10
N ALA A 47 -3.36 -13.67 -10.63
CA ALA A 47 -3.66 -13.61 -12.06
C ALA A 47 -3.64 -12.17 -12.61
N THR A 48 -3.94 -11.16 -11.78
CA THR A 48 -3.86 -9.75 -12.20
C THR A 48 -2.46 -9.36 -12.66
N GLN A 49 -1.41 -10.01 -12.14
CA GLN A 49 -0.02 -9.72 -12.50
C GLN A 49 0.32 -10.05 -13.96
N MET A 50 -0.48 -10.88 -14.59
CA MET A 50 -0.30 -11.31 -15.99
C MET A 50 -1.36 -10.73 -16.94
N ALA A 51 -2.39 -10.05 -16.38
CA ALA A 51 -3.51 -9.49 -17.15
C ALA A 51 -3.17 -8.11 -17.72
N THR A 52 -2.07 -8.01 -18.48
CA THR A 52 -1.63 -6.75 -19.08
C THR A 52 -2.66 -6.21 -20.07
N PRO A 53 -2.84 -4.88 -20.16
CA PRO A 53 -3.64 -4.27 -21.21
C PRO A 53 -3.14 -4.65 -22.62
N GLU A 54 -4.02 -4.62 -23.60
CA GLU A 54 -3.67 -4.89 -25.00
C GLU A 54 -2.58 -3.89 -25.48
N GLY A 55 -1.52 -4.42 -26.09
CA GLY A 55 -0.41 -3.63 -26.60
C GLY A 55 0.56 -3.11 -25.53
N PHE A 56 0.38 -3.48 -24.27
CA PHE A 56 1.27 -3.07 -23.19
C PHE A 56 2.57 -3.88 -23.18
N ASN A 57 3.72 -3.21 -23.19
CA ASN A 57 5.03 -3.81 -23.33
C ASN A 57 5.76 -3.86 -21.99
N VAL A 58 5.58 -4.95 -21.22
CA VAL A 58 6.31 -5.18 -19.99
C VAL A 58 7.81 -5.35 -20.27
N HIS A 59 8.66 -4.75 -19.44
CA HIS A 59 10.10 -4.90 -19.60
C HIS A 59 10.52 -6.38 -19.49
N PRO A 60 11.36 -6.92 -20.42
CA PRO A 60 11.70 -8.34 -20.47
C PRO A 60 12.31 -8.91 -19.19
N LYS A 61 13.00 -8.10 -18.38
CA LYS A 61 13.55 -8.53 -17.08
C LYS A 61 12.49 -8.63 -15.98
N LEU A 62 11.35 -7.93 -16.12
CA LEU A 62 10.28 -7.93 -15.14
C LEU A 62 9.29 -9.07 -15.40
N SER A 63 8.99 -9.37 -16.64
CA SER A 63 8.00 -10.39 -17.01
C SER A 63 8.22 -11.75 -16.30
N PRO A 64 9.46 -12.31 -16.21
CA PRO A 64 9.67 -13.54 -15.46
C PRO A 64 9.41 -13.42 -13.96
N GLN A 65 9.62 -12.24 -13.37
CA GLN A 65 9.33 -12.02 -11.94
C GLN A 65 7.83 -12.05 -11.66
N LEU A 66 7.03 -11.44 -12.54
CA LEU A 66 5.57 -11.47 -12.43
C LEU A 66 5.02 -12.88 -12.61
N ALA A 67 5.53 -13.63 -13.58
CA ALA A 67 5.16 -15.03 -13.79
C ALA A 67 5.49 -15.91 -12.57
N LYS A 68 6.66 -15.71 -11.97
CA LYS A 68 7.08 -16.45 -10.77
C LYS A 68 6.13 -16.25 -9.60
N ARG A 69 5.53 -15.06 -9.43
CA ARG A 69 4.53 -14.83 -8.37
C ARG A 69 3.32 -15.74 -8.52
N VAL A 70 2.84 -15.91 -9.75
CA VAL A 70 1.71 -16.81 -10.03
C VAL A 70 2.11 -18.26 -9.78
N GLU A 71 3.28 -18.66 -10.23
CA GLU A 71 3.80 -20.03 -10.10
C GLU A 71 4.04 -20.41 -8.64
N SER A 72 4.54 -19.48 -7.80
CA SER A 72 4.86 -19.72 -6.41
C SER A 72 3.67 -20.14 -5.54
N LEU A 73 2.45 -19.90 -5.99
CA LEU A 73 1.25 -20.39 -5.31
C LEU A 73 1.06 -21.91 -5.44
N ASN A 74 1.73 -22.56 -6.38
CA ASN A 74 1.58 -24.00 -6.62
C ASN A 74 2.36 -24.83 -5.60
N ASP A 75 3.46 -24.29 -5.07
CA ASP A 75 4.33 -24.97 -4.11
C ASP A 75 4.39 -24.28 -2.74
N ALA A 76 3.52 -23.29 -2.54
CA ALA A 76 3.44 -22.47 -1.32
C ALA A 76 4.77 -21.78 -0.95
N SER A 77 5.64 -21.53 -1.92
CA SER A 77 6.92 -20.85 -1.74
C SER A 77 6.85 -19.36 -2.09
N ILE A 78 5.89 -18.65 -1.50
CA ILE A 78 5.70 -17.22 -1.75
C ILE A 78 6.82 -16.39 -1.07
N ASP A 79 7.31 -15.40 -1.81
CA ASP A 79 8.21 -14.40 -1.26
C ASP A 79 7.42 -13.26 -0.57
N TRP A 80 8.15 -12.36 0.09
CA TRP A 80 7.55 -11.23 0.78
C TRP A 80 6.68 -10.35 -0.13
N SER A 81 7.15 -10.08 -1.34
CA SER A 81 6.43 -9.22 -2.30
C SER A 81 5.14 -9.86 -2.79
N THR A 82 5.15 -11.17 -2.96
CA THR A 82 3.93 -11.93 -3.28
C THR A 82 2.96 -11.92 -2.10
N GLY A 83 3.46 -12.09 -0.87
CA GLY A 83 2.64 -11.99 0.34
C GLY A 83 1.99 -10.61 0.50
N GLU A 84 2.75 -9.53 0.28
CA GLU A 84 2.24 -8.15 0.31
C GLU A 84 1.15 -7.93 -0.77
N MET A 85 1.40 -8.38 -1.99
CA MET A 85 0.44 -8.31 -3.10
C MET A 85 -0.88 -9.02 -2.77
N LEU A 86 -0.80 -10.22 -2.17
CA LEU A 86 -1.98 -10.98 -1.76
C LEU A 86 -2.75 -10.27 -0.64
N ALA A 87 -2.04 -9.68 0.32
CA ALA A 87 -2.65 -8.91 1.40
C ALA A 87 -3.39 -7.67 0.86
N PHE A 88 -2.75 -6.90 -0.02
CA PHE A 88 -3.40 -5.75 -0.65
C PHE A 88 -4.61 -6.18 -1.49
N GLY A 89 -4.44 -7.20 -2.32
CA GLY A 89 -5.54 -7.69 -3.16
C GLY A 89 -6.75 -8.18 -2.35
N SER A 90 -6.52 -8.85 -1.23
CA SER A 90 -7.60 -9.31 -0.35
C SER A 90 -8.36 -8.16 0.29
N LEU A 91 -7.66 -7.15 0.81
CA LEU A 91 -8.28 -5.95 1.38
C LEU A 91 -9.09 -5.16 0.34
N LEU A 92 -8.56 -5.02 -0.87
CA LEU A 92 -9.29 -4.38 -1.97
C LEU A 92 -10.58 -5.13 -2.33
N LYS A 93 -10.56 -6.46 -2.33
CA LYS A 93 -11.77 -7.29 -2.55
C LYS A 93 -12.78 -7.17 -1.41
N GLU A 94 -12.32 -6.86 -0.20
CA GLU A 94 -13.17 -6.52 0.95
C GLU A 94 -13.72 -5.08 0.89
N GLY A 95 -13.33 -4.30 -0.12
CA GLY A 95 -13.74 -2.90 -0.29
C GLY A 95 -12.97 -1.93 0.61
N ARG A 96 -11.81 -2.32 1.14
CA ARG A 96 -10.97 -1.44 1.95
C ARG A 96 -9.99 -0.67 1.07
N PRO A 97 -10.05 0.67 1.10
CA PRO A 97 -9.09 1.49 0.37
C PRO A 97 -7.67 1.31 0.91
N ILE A 98 -6.69 1.38 0.03
CA ILE A 98 -5.27 1.30 0.38
C ILE A 98 -4.55 2.51 -0.19
N ARG A 99 -3.76 3.15 0.65
CA ARG A 99 -2.82 4.17 0.25
C ARG A 99 -1.42 3.80 0.73
N LEU A 100 -0.54 3.54 -0.22
CA LEU A 100 0.88 3.31 0.01
C LEU A 100 1.69 4.48 -0.54
N ALA A 101 2.42 5.15 0.32
CA ALA A 101 3.33 6.22 -0.05
C ALA A 101 4.73 5.95 0.50
N GLY A 102 5.74 6.43 -0.19
CA GLY A 102 7.14 6.30 0.23
C GLY A 102 8.08 6.60 -0.91
N GLN A 103 9.33 6.75 -0.62
CA GLN A 103 10.37 6.92 -1.65
C GLN A 103 10.48 5.60 -2.41
N ASP A 104 10.21 5.65 -3.73
CA ASP A 104 10.25 4.47 -4.60
C ASP A 104 9.22 3.35 -4.20
N ALA A 105 8.10 3.72 -3.58
CA ALA A 105 7.07 2.78 -3.14
C ALA A 105 6.39 2.04 -4.31
N ARG A 106 6.32 2.65 -5.49
CA ARG A 106 5.68 2.09 -6.69
C ARG A 106 6.42 0.86 -7.22
N ARG A 107 7.73 0.90 -7.23
CA ARG A 107 8.61 -0.20 -7.64
C ARG A 107 9.06 -1.05 -6.46
N GLY A 108 9.21 -0.44 -5.31
CA GLY A 108 9.92 -0.95 -4.15
C GLY A 108 11.43 -0.67 -4.24
N THR A 109 12.04 -0.27 -3.12
CA THR A 109 13.47 0.08 -3.03
C THR A 109 14.37 -1.01 -3.63
N PHE A 110 14.02 -2.27 -3.42
CA PHE A 110 14.78 -3.43 -3.90
C PHE A 110 14.27 -3.97 -5.25
N SER A 111 13.52 -3.19 -6.03
CA SER A 111 12.89 -3.65 -7.28
C SER A 111 12.06 -4.93 -7.08
N ASN A 112 11.33 -4.96 -6.00
CA ASN A 112 10.63 -6.16 -5.54
C ASN A 112 9.11 -6.04 -5.65
N ARG A 113 8.53 -4.86 -5.43
CA ARG A 113 7.07 -4.67 -5.39
C ARG A 113 6.44 -4.60 -6.78
N HIS A 114 6.87 -3.67 -7.60
CA HIS A 114 6.28 -3.39 -8.92
C HIS A 114 4.73 -3.29 -8.88
N ALA A 115 4.22 -2.52 -7.93
CA ALA A 115 2.77 -2.26 -7.83
C ALA A 115 2.25 -1.44 -9.01
N VAL A 116 3.12 -0.59 -9.59
CA VAL A 116 2.89 0.13 -10.84
C VAL A 116 3.96 -0.30 -11.83
N ILE A 117 3.53 -0.74 -13.00
CA ILE A 117 4.38 -1.19 -14.10
C ILE A 117 4.33 -0.14 -15.19
N VAL A 118 5.48 0.18 -15.76
CA VAL A 118 5.61 1.16 -16.84
C VAL A 118 5.87 0.44 -18.15
N ASP A 119 5.12 0.79 -19.18
CA ASP A 119 5.36 0.31 -20.55
C ASP A 119 6.71 0.83 -21.04
N LYS A 120 7.57 -0.08 -21.47
CA LYS A 120 8.95 0.23 -21.88
C LYS A 120 9.04 1.07 -23.15
N GLU A 121 7.99 1.15 -23.97
CA GLU A 121 8.01 1.82 -25.27
C GLU A 121 7.36 3.20 -25.24
N ASN A 122 6.26 3.33 -24.50
CA ASN A 122 5.47 4.55 -24.52
C ASN A 122 5.35 5.24 -23.15
N GLY A 123 5.80 4.59 -22.06
CA GLY A 123 5.77 5.16 -20.72
C GLY A 123 4.38 5.10 -20.02
N ASN A 124 3.40 4.47 -20.62
CA ASN A 124 2.10 4.29 -19.99
C ASN A 124 2.22 3.44 -18.72
N GLU A 125 1.35 3.70 -17.76
CA GLU A 125 1.37 3.02 -16.46
C GLU A 125 0.22 2.02 -16.36
N TRP A 126 0.51 0.89 -15.73
CA TRP A 126 -0.46 -0.12 -15.40
C TRP A 126 -0.28 -0.57 -13.95
N THR A 127 -1.40 -0.60 -13.22
CA THR A 127 -1.46 -1.01 -11.82
C THR A 127 -2.29 -2.30 -11.72
N PRO A 128 -1.67 -3.47 -11.66
CA PRO A 128 -2.35 -4.77 -11.78
C PRO A 128 -3.53 -4.93 -10.82
N LEU A 129 -3.36 -4.59 -9.54
CA LEU A 129 -4.39 -4.78 -8.51
C LEU A 129 -5.64 -3.93 -8.72
N ARG A 130 -5.59 -2.87 -9.53
CA ARG A 130 -6.78 -2.09 -9.89
C ARG A 130 -7.78 -2.90 -10.71
N ALA A 131 -7.36 -3.99 -11.35
CA ALA A 131 -8.27 -4.90 -12.01
C ALA A 131 -9.25 -5.63 -11.05
N LEU A 132 -8.99 -5.62 -9.75
CA LEU A 132 -9.86 -6.23 -8.73
C LEU A 132 -10.99 -5.32 -8.25
N ILE A 133 -10.96 -4.04 -8.58
CA ILE A 133 -11.84 -2.99 -8.05
C ILE A 133 -12.54 -2.24 -9.17
N SER A 134 -13.72 -1.70 -8.88
CA SER A 134 -14.48 -0.87 -9.82
C SER A 134 -14.19 0.62 -9.68
N ASP A 135 -13.72 1.05 -8.52
CA ASP A 135 -13.32 2.43 -8.23
C ASP A 135 -11.81 2.51 -8.00
N GLU A 136 -11.10 3.09 -8.97
CA GLU A 136 -9.65 3.26 -8.91
C GLU A 136 -9.17 4.07 -7.69
N ASN A 137 -10.06 4.87 -7.10
CA ASN A 137 -9.78 5.62 -5.87
C ASN A 137 -9.68 4.76 -4.61
N GLN A 138 -9.76 3.45 -4.73
CA GLN A 138 -9.50 2.53 -3.63
C GLN A 138 -8.05 2.06 -3.54
N PHE A 139 -7.21 2.28 -4.57
CA PHE A 139 -5.81 1.85 -4.55
C PHE A 139 -4.87 2.94 -5.05
N PHE A 140 -4.18 3.58 -4.11
CA PHE A 140 -3.16 4.58 -4.37
C PHE A 140 -1.78 4.06 -4.00
N VAL A 141 -0.87 4.05 -4.96
CA VAL A 141 0.56 3.81 -4.72
C VAL A 141 1.33 4.96 -5.33
N VAL A 142 2.02 5.73 -4.50
CA VAL A 142 2.68 6.96 -4.90
C VAL A 142 4.11 7.03 -4.39
N ASP A 143 5.00 7.55 -5.23
CA ASP A 143 6.35 7.89 -4.78
C ASP A 143 6.30 9.24 -4.08
N SER A 144 6.72 9.28 -2.82
CA SER A 144 6.72 10.49 -2.01
C SER A 144 7.93 11.38 -2.34
N LEU A 145 7.85 12.62 -1.88
CA LEU A 145 9.00 13.52 -1.85
C LEU A 145 10.05 12.99 -0.87
N LEU A 146 11.30 13.51 -1.00
CA LEU A 146 12.42 13.15 -0.12
C LEU A 146 12.26 13.63 1.34
N SER A 147 11.31 14.53 1.64
CA SER A 147 11.05 14.97 3.00
C SER A 147 10.25 13.91 3.75
N GLU A 148 10.92 13.07 4.52
CA GLU A 148 10.27 12.01 5.30
C GLU A 148 9.34 12.57 6.38
N TYR A 149 9.76 13.61 7.09
CA TYR A 149 8.93 14.26 8.09
C TYR A 149 7.60 14.78 7.52
N ALA A 150 7.66 15.48 6.40
CA ALA A 150 6.47 16.03 5.76
C ALA A 150 5.58 14.93 5.15
N ALA A 151 6.20 13.93 4.52
CA ALA A 151 5.49 12.80 3.94
C ALA A 151 4.78 11.96 5.00
N MET A 152 5.47 11.61 6.09
CA MET A 152 4.88 10.87 7.20
C MET A 152 3.77 11.68 7.89
N GLY A 153 3.97 12.98 8.08
CA GLY A 153 2.94 13.87 8.65
C GLY A 153 1.69 13.95 7.78
N PHE A 154 1.86 13.96 6.44
CA PHE A 154 0.73 13.91 5.51
C PHE A 154 -0.02 12.57 5.61
N GLU A 155 0.69 11.45 5.58
CA GLU A 155 0.06 10.13 5.65
C GLU A 155 -0.62 9.88 7.01
N TYR A 156 -0.07 10.41 8.08
CA TYR A 156 -0.75 10.41 9.39
C TYR A 156 -2.07 11.18 9.33
N GLY A 157 -2.08 12.42 8.80
CA GLY A 157 -3.29 13.20 8.64
C GLY A 157 -4.32 12.51 7.73
N TYR A 158 -3.86 11.88 6.64
CA TYR A 158 -4.72 11.09 5.76
C TYR A 158 -5.37 9.91 6.49
N SER A 159 -4.62 9.21 7.35
CA SER A 159 -5.16 8.07 8.10
C SER A 159 -6.20 8.48 9.15
N VAL A 160 -6.09 9.69 9.70
CA VAL A 160 -7.08 10.25 10.63
C VAL A 160 -8.39 10.59 9.93
N GLU A 161 -8.31 11.13 8.70
CA GLU A 161 -9.49 11.53 7.92
C GLU A 161 -10.16 10.35 7.19
N ARG A 162 -9.43 9.26 6.97
CA ARG A 162 -9.90 8.08 6.24
C ARG A 162 -9.66 6.80 7.08
N GLU A 163 -10.41 6.68 8.16
CA GLU A 163 -10.28 5.56 9.14
C GLU A 163 -10.50 4.17 8.50
N GLU A 164 -11.29 4.10 7.41
CA GLU A 164 -11.55 2.86 6.69
C GLU A 164 -10.38 2.40 5.82
N ALA A 165 -9.43 3.29 5.53
CA ALA A 165 -8.31 3.00 4.64
C ALA A 165 -7.12 2.40 5.37
N LEU A 166 -6.44 1.45 4.73
CA LEU A 166 -5.09 1.07 5.12
C LEU A 166 -4.11 2.10 4.57
N VAL A 167 -3.52 2.88 5.45
CA VAL A 167 -2.53 3.90 5.09
C VAL A 167 -1.15 3.44 5.50
N LEU A 168 -0.24 3.41 4.54
CA LEU A 168 1.13 2.92 4.69
C LEU A 168 2.10 4.00 4.22
N TRP A 169 3.07 4.32 5.04
CA TRP A 169 4.23 5.09 4.65
C TRP A 169 5.48 4.23 4.77
N GLU A 170 6.25 4.11 3.69
CA GLU A 170 7.46 3.32 3.62
C GLU A 170 8.68 4.23 3.55
N GLY A 171 9.46 4.28 4.62
CA GLY A 171 10.75 4.93 4.64
C GLY A 171 11.78 4.09 3.88
N GLN A 172 12.56 4.71 2.99
CA GLN A 172 13.55 3.99 2.20
C GLN A 172 14.71 3.46 3.07
N PHE A 173 15.15 4.27 4.02
CA PHE A 173 16.21 3.92 4.97
C PHE A 173 15.73 3.94 6.43
N GLY A 174 14.74 4.75 6.79
CA GLY A 174 14.11 4.77 8.10
C GLY A 174 15.00 5.25 9.26
N ASP A 175 16.13 5.87 8.95
CA ASP A 175 17.15 6.29 9.90
C ASP A 175 17.38 7.82 9.94
N PHE A 176 16.49 8.59 9.35
CA PHE A 176 16.51 10.04 9.30
C PHE A 176 15.36 10.68 10.08
#